data_47f6bb1e083455aee5e11419d9af256a
#
_entry.id   47f6bb1e083455aee5e11419d9af256a
#
_cell.length_a   1.000
_cell.length_b   1.000
_cell.length_c   1.000
_cell.angle_alpha   90.00
_cell.angle_beta   90.00
_cell.angle_gamma   90.00
#
_symmetry.space_group_name_H-M   'P 1'
#
loop_
_entity.id
_entity.type
_entity.pdbx_description
1 polymer ?
#
loop_
_entity_poly.entity_id
_entity_poly.type
_entity_poly.pdbx_seq_one_letter_code
_entity_poly.pdbx_strand_id
1 'polypeptide(L)'
;MVLFPSVLLEQRILLLAKRTQNNFVVPLFASFNTAHHICFAMEYAQGGDLASQLSRQGISMRGTIFYSACTVLGLKFLHEHNIVHRDLKPQNILLDRYGYAKIADFGLCKEGIGYMDTITGKCGTLNYMAPEIFTDDSYTRAVDWWSLGIIIYKMLVGKAPFRAKLKEEMIDLIVKEDVEFPEGLDEDAKLLIRNLLCKEPQNRLGSSQQGATDVMRSPFFKVG
;
A
#
# COMPACT_ATOMS: atom_id res chain seq x y z
N MET A 1 -22.56 5.15 -23.18
CA MET A 1 -21.79 5.72 -22.05
C MET A 1 -20.34 5.30 -22.23
N VAL A 2 -19.43 6.24 -22.43
CA VAL A 2 -17.99 5.93 -22.55
C VAL A 2 -17.48 5.66 -21.13
N LEU A 3 -17.07 4.41 -20.87
CA LEU A 3 -16.46 4.03 -19.60
C LEU A 3 -15.05 4.65 -19.50
N PHE A 4 -14.75 5.33 -18.42
CA PHE A 4 -13.40 5.82 -18.18
C PHE A 4 -12.44 4.63 -18.01
N PRO A 5 -11.23 4.66 -18.61
CA PRO A 5 -10.28 3.56 -18.54
C PRO A 5 -9.95 3.10 -17.10
N SER A 6 -9.90 4.03 -16.14
CA SER A 6 -9.67 3.72 -14.73
C SER A 6 -10.76 2.86 -14.10
N VAL A 7 -12.03 3.11 -14.42
CA VAL A 7 -13.18 2.33 -13.91
C VAL A 7 -13.16 0.90 -14.46
N LEU A 8 -12.79 0.74 -15.74
CA LEU A 8 -12.62 -0.58 -16.34
C LEU A 8 -11.48 -1.36 -15.73
N LEU A 9 -10.38 -0.69 -15.42
CA LEU A 9 -9.24 -1.30 -14.75
C LEU A 9 -9.63 -1.75 -13.34
N GLU A 10 -10.26 -0.89 -12.56
CA GLU A 10 -10.74 -1.25 -11.22
C GLU A 10 -11.67 -2.47 -11.26
N GLN A 11 -12.64 -2.50 -12.17
CA GLN A 11 -13.52 -3.66 -12.35
C GLN A 11 -12.74 -4.93 -12.64
N ARG A 12 -11.72 -4.87 -13.54
CA ARG A 12 -10.88 -6.02 -13.88
C ARG A 12 -10.10 -6.56 -12.70
N ILE A 13 -9.49 -5.68 -11.89
CA ILE A 13 -8.72 -6.06 -10.69
C ILE A 13 -9.63 -6.77 -9.68
N LEU A 14 -10.79 -6.21 -9.40
CA LEU A 14 -11.77 -6.77 -8.46
C LEU A 14 -12.30 -8.15 -8.95
N LEU A 15 -12.53 -8.31 -10.26
CA LEU A 15 -12.93 -9.59 -10.88
C LEU A 15 -11.79 -10.60 -10.84
N LEU A 16 -10.56 -10.16 -11.09
CA LEU A 16 -9.37 -11.01 -11.02
C LEU A 16 -9.20 -11.58 -9.61
N ALA A 17 -9.30 -10.75 -8.58
CA ALA A 17 -9.25 -11.17 -7.18
C ALA A 17 -10.33 -12.24 -6.87
N LYS A 18 -11.55 -12.05 -7.37
CA LYS A 18 -12.63 -13.04 -7.22
C LYS A 18 -12.31 -14.37 -7.94
N ARG A 19 -11.87 -14.32 -9.20
CA ARG A 19 -11.58 -15.52 -10.02
C ARG A 19 -10.44 -16.35 -9.45
N THR A 20 -9.44 -15.71 -8.89
CA THR A 20 -8.27 -16.35 -8.27
C THR A 20 -8.48 -16.69 -6.80
N GLN A 21 -9.66 -16.37 -6.24
CA GLN A 21 -9.96 -16.54 -4.82
C GLN A 21 -8.91 -15.89 -3.90
N ASN A 22 -8.43 -14.70 -4.29
CA ASN A 22 -7.44 -13.99 -3.49
C ASN A 22 -8.08 -13.45 -2.22
N ASN A 23 -7.46 -13.73 -1.07
CA ASN A 23 -7.98 -13.35 0.25
C ASN A 23 -7.52 -11.95 0.72
N PHE A 24 -6.59 -11.30 0.00
CA PHE A 24 -5.93 -10.06 0.43
C PHE A 24 -6.23 -8.87 -0.48
N VAL A 25 -7.14 -9.05 -1.43
CA VAL A 25 -7.69 -8.02 -2.31
C VAL A 25 -9.21 -8.14 -2.27
N VAL A 26 -9.90 -7.00 -2.15
CA VAL A 26 -11.37 -6.99 -2.09
C VAL A 26 -11.96 -7.54 -3.39
N PRO A 27 -12.83 -8.57 -3.37
CA PRO A 27 -13.43 -9.14 -4.56
C PRO A 27 -14.71 -8.40 -4.97
N LEU A 28 -15.02 -8.40 -6.28
CA LEU A 28 -16.27 -7.91 -6.84
C LEU A 28 -17.33 -9.04 -6.86
N PHE A 29 -18.49 -8.80 -6.27
CA PHE A 29 -19.64 -9.71 -6.42
C PHE A 29 -20.39 -9.48 -7.73
N ALA A 30 -20.72 -8.21 -8.02
CA ALA A 30 -21.43 -7.81 -9.23
C ALA A 30 -21.08 -6.37 -9.63
N SER A 31 -21.23 -6.06 -10.91
CA SER A 31 -21.26 -4.69 -11.40
C SER A 31 -22.51 -4.47 -12.25
N PHE A 32 -23.11 -3.30 -12.12
CA PHE A 32 -24.29 -2.92 -12.88
C PHE A 32 -24.32 -1.41 -13.11
N ASN A 33 -25.08 -0.99 -14.10
CA ASN A 33 -25.24 0.43 -14.42
C ASN A 33 -26.65 0.89 -14.04
N THR A 34 -26.71 2.08 -13.48
CA THR A 34 -27.93 2.86 -13.39
C THR A 34 -27.96 3.91 -14.52
N ALA A 35 -28.99 4.76 -14.57
CA ALA A 35 -29.06 5.84 -15.57
C ALA A 35 -27.86 6.81 -15.46
N HIS A 36 -27.27 6.97 -14.28
CA HIS A 36 -26.26 8.01 -13.99
C HIS A 36 -24.95 7.46 -13.38
N HIS A 37 -24.91 6.18 -12.94
CA HIS A 37 -23.78 5.64 -12.19
C HIS A 37 -23.42 4.23 -12.65
N ILE A 38 -22.12 3.93 -12.54
CA ILE A 38 -21.62 2.56 -12.54
C ILE A 38 -21.53 2.13 -11.09
N CYS A 39 -22.10 0.98 -10.76
CA CYS A 39 -22.15 0.45 -9.39
C CYS A 39 -21.35 -0.81 -9.28
N PHE A 40 -20.50 -0.89 -8.26
CA PHE A 40 -19.75 -2.09 -7.88
C PHE A 40 -20.30 -2.62 -6.55
N ALA A 41 -20.84 -3.82 -6.57
CA ALA A 41 -21.18 -4.57 -5.37
C ALA A 41 -19.97 -5.40 -4.97
N MET A 42 -19.31 -5.04 -3.88
CA MET A 42 -18.11 -5.67 -3.36
C MET A 42 -18.36 -6.38 -2.03
N GLU A 43 -17.38 -7.15 -1.55
CA GLU A 43 -17.41 -7.68 -0.19
C GLU A 43 -17.54 -6.55 0.82
N TYR A 44 -18.47 -6.72 1.77
CA TYR A 44 -18.65 -5.77 2.88
C TYR A 44 -17.59 -6.02 3.97
N ALA A 45 -16.73 -5.05 4.17
CA ALA A 45 -15.68 -5.09 5.18
C ALA A 45 -16.25 -4.69 6.56
N GLN A 46 -16.69 -5.67 7.35
CA GLN A 46 -17.34 -5.45 8.64
C GLN A 46 -16.41 -4.82 9.68
N GLY A 47 -15.10 -5.02 9.58
CA GLY A 47 -14.08 -4.44 10.45
C GLY A 47 -13.73 -2.98 10.12
N GLY A 48 -14.37 -2.39 9.10
CA GLY A 48 -14.05 -1.04 8.62
C GLY A 48 -12.70 -0.98 7.89
N ASP A 49 -12.04 0.16 7.93
CA ASP A 49 -10.71 0.37 7.36
C ASP A 49 -9.61 0.39 8.43
N LEU A 50 -8.37 0.19 8.01
CA LEU A 50 -7.22 0.22 8.93
C LEU A 50 -7.02 1.60 9.57
N ALA A 51 -7.46 2.70 8.91
CA ALA A 51 -7.35 4.04 9.46
C ALA A 51 -8.22 4.21 10.71
N SER A 52 -9.40 3.61 10.73
CA SER A 52 -10.29 3.61 11.89
C SER A 52 -9.75 2.80 13.07
N GLN A 53 -8.86 1.84 12.82
CA GLN A 53 -8.18 1.07 13.88
C GLN A 53 -6.96 1.81 14.46
N LEU A 54 -6.45 2.83 13.76
CA LEU A 54 -5.29 3.59 14.20
C LEU A 54 -5.68 4.52 15.35
N SER A 55 -5.20 4.21 16.54
CA SER A 55 -5.25 5.11 17.70
C SER A 55 -4.00 6.00 17.77
N ARG A 56 -4.00 6.96 18.69
CA ARG A 56 -2.80 7.78 18.98
C ARG A 56 -1.66 6.95 19.59
N GLN A 57 -1.96 5.79 20.15
CA GLN A 57 -1.00 4.87 20.74
C GLN A 57 -0.48 3.84 19.72
N GLY A 58 -1.01 3.83 18.49
CA GLY A 58 -0.70 2.84 17.48
C GLY A 58 -1.47 1.53 17.65
N ILE A 59 -1.02 0.51 16.92
CA ILE A 59 -1.51 -0.87 16.96
C ILE A 59 -0.43 -1.74 17.63
N SER A 60 -0.84 -2.78 18.35
CA SER A 60 0.12 -3.71 18.97
C SER A 60 1.09 -4.30 17.94
N MET A 61 2.29 -4.66 18.37
CA MET A 61 3.29 -5.32 17.51
C MET A 61 2.70 -6.51 16.76
N ARG A 62 2.00 -7.40 17.46
CA ARG A 62 1.36 -8.58 16.86
C ARG A 62 0.31 -8.22 15.80
N GLY A 63 -0.52 -7.21 16.07
CA GLY A 63 -1.50 -6.70 15.11
C GLY A 63 -0.83 -6.07 13.90
N THR A 64 0.26 -5.31 14.11
CA THR A 64 1.03 -4.69 13.02
C THR A 64 1.67 -5.74 12.13
N ILE A 65 2.29 -6.79 12.70
CA ILE A 65 2.86 -7.91 11.92
C ILE A 65 1.76 -8.55 11.06
N PHE A 66 0.60 -8.84 11.65
CA PHE A 66 -0.51 -9.48 10.96
C PHE A 66 -1.05 -8.64 9.79
N TYR A 67 -1.38 -7.37 10.02
CA TYR A 67 -1.90 -6.50 8.97
C TYR A 67 -0.86 -6.21 7.89
N SER A 68 0.40 -6.07 8.27
CA SER A 68 1.50 -5.91 7.32
C SER A 68 1.66 -7.14 6.44
N ALA A 69 1.62 -8.34 7.00
CA ALA A 69 1.71 -9.60 6.25
C ALA A 69 0.55 -9.74 5.24
N CYS A 70 -0.69 -9.46 5.67
CA CYS A 70 -1.84 -9.44 4.75
C CYS A 70 -1.64 -8.44 3.60
N THR A 71 -1.15 -7.23 3.91
CA THR A 71 -0.91 -6.18 2.91
C THR A 71 0.21 -6.57 1.94
N VAL A 72 1.29 -7.18 2.43
CA VAL A 72 2.37 -7.73 1.58
C VAL A 72 1.83 -8.77 0.61
N LEU A 73 0.95 -9.68 1.07
CA LEU A 73 0.34 -10.70 0.22
C LEU A 73 -0.62 -10.09 -0.82
N GLY A 74 -1.34 -9.03 -0.46
CA GLY A 74 -2.15 -8.27 -1.41
C GLY A 74 -1.30 -7.56 -2.48
N LEU A 75 -0.19 -6.89 -2.09
CA LEU A 75 0.76 -6.28 -3.03
C LEU A 75 1.46 -7.34 -3.90
N LYS A 76 1.81 -8.50 -3.32
CA LYS A 76 2.34 -9.64 -4.09
C LYS A 76 1.41 -9.99 -5.25
N PHE A 77 0.12 -10.18 -4.93
CA PHE A 77 -0.89 -10.50 -5.93
C PHE A 77 -0.97 -9.44 -7.03
N LEU A 78 -1.01 -8.16 -6.68
CA LEU A 78 -1.07 -7.07 -7.66
C LEU A 78 0.18 -7.05 -8.56
N HIS A 79 1.36 -7.10 -7.97
CA HIS A 79 2.64 -7.03 -8.70
C HIS A 79 2.88 -8.26 -9.59
N GLU A 80 2.44 -9.46 -9.17
CA GLU A 80 2.49 -10.68 -10.00
C GLU A 80 1.57 -10.60 -11.23
N HIS A 81 0.54 -9.74 -11.17
CA HIS A 81 -0.35 -9.44 -12.30
C HIS A 81 0.03 -8.13 -13.02
N ASN A 82 1.24 -7.62 -12.80
CA ASN A 82 1.77 -6.39 -13.39
C ASN A 82 0.88 -5.16 -13.10
N ILE A 83 0.33 -5.09 -11.89
CA ILE A 83 -0.50 -3.98 -11.40
C ILE A 83 0.24 -3.28 -10.28
N VAL A 84 0.36 -1.94 -10.36
CA VAL A 84 0.90 -1.07 -9.30
C VAL A 84 -0.25 -0.27 -8.71
N HIS A 85 -0.35 -0.24 -7.37
CA HIS A 85 -1.48 0.36 -6.66
C HIS A 85 -1.43 1.90 -6.66
N ARG A 86 -0.29 2.50 -6.32
CA ARG A 86 0.03 3.94 -6.33
C ARG A 86 -0.69 4.82 -5.30
N ASP A 87 -1.68 4.33 -4.59
CA ASP A 87 -2.37 5.06 -3.51
C ASP A 87 -2.62 4.17 -2.29
N LEU A 88 -1.63 3.34 -1.93
CA LEU A 88 -1.75 2.51 -0.74
C LEU A 88 -1.70 3.40 0.51
N LYS A 89 -2.76 3.30 1.33
CA LYS A 89 -2.94 4.05 2.59
C LYS A 89 -3.88 3.29 3.52
N PRO A 90 -3.92 3.60 4.81
CA PRO A 90 -4.77 2.88 5.76
C PRO A 90 -6.27 2.89 5.41
N GLN A 91 -6.78 3.94 4.75
CA GLN A 91 -8.17 4.03 4.29
C GLN A 91 -8.49 3.02 3.19
N ASN A 92 -7.47 2.60 2.42
CA ASN A 92 -7.59 1.64 1.31
C ASN A 92 -7.22 0.21 1.72
N ILE A 93 -7.06 -0.05 3.02
CA ILE A 93 -6.87 -1.37 3.60
C ILE A 93 -8.09 -1.67 4.46
N LEU A 94 -8.96 -2.54 3.98
CA LEU A 94 -10.23 -2.88 4.63
C LEU A 94 -10.07 -4.16 5.45
N LEU A 95 -10.83 -4.26 6.54
CA LEU A 95 -10.82 -5.42 7.44
C LEU A 95 -12.10 -6.22 7.26
N ASP A 96 -11.97 -7.50 6.92
CA ASP A 96 -13.11 -8.38 6.81
C ASP A 96 -13.68 -8.77 8.19
N ARG A 97 -14.73 -9.58 8.21
CA ARG A 97 -15.38 -10.04 9.45
C ARG A 97 -14.50 -10.91 10.34
N TYR A 98 -13.42 -11.46 9.80
CA TYR A 98 -12.46 -12.30 10.53
C TYR A 98 -11.23 -11.51 10.96
N GLY A 99 -11.12 -10.23 10.59
CA GLY A 99 -10.00 -9.35 10.88
C GLY A 99 -8.86 -9.42 9.86
N TYR A 100 -9.00 -10.12 8.73
CA TYR A 100 -7.98 -10.10 7.68
C TYR A 100 -8.02 -8.77 6.92
N ALA A 101 -6.83 -8.23 6.64
CA ALA A 101 -6.69 -7.01 5.87
C ALA A 101 -6.69 -7.30 4.36
N LYS A 102 -7.45 -6.51 3.60
CA LYS A 102 -7.61 -6.61 2.14
C LYS A 102 -7.39 -5.24 1.49
N ILE A 103 -6.60 -5.21 0.42
CA ILE A 103 -6.39 -3.98 -0.36
C ILE A 103 -7.66 -3.67 -1.17
N ALA A 104 -8.03 -2.40 -1.20
CA ALA A 104 -9.20 -1.85 -1.89
C ALA A 104 -8.85 -0.54 -2.61
N ASP A 105 -9.79 0.01 -3.36
CA ASP A 105 -9.69 1.28 -4.10
C ASP A 105 -8.58 1.25 -5.17
N PHE A 106 -8.94 0.77 -6.37
CA PHE A 106 -8.01 0.62 -7.49
C PHE A 106 -8.15 1.75 -8.53
N GLY A 107 -8.80 2.86 -8.17
CA GLY A 107 -9.05 4.00 -9.06
C GLY A 107 -7.78 4.69 -9.58
N LEU A 108 -6.66 4.58 -8.86
CA LEU A 108 -5.35 5.12 -9.26
C LEU A 108 -4.35 4.05 -9.74
N CYS A 109 -4.74 2.78 -9.84
CA CYS A 109 -3.83 1.72 -10.27
C CYS A 109 -3.31 1.90 -11.70
N LYS A 110 -2.20 1.25 -11.99
CA LYS A 110 -1.63 1.13 -13.34
C LYS A 110 -1.38 -0.35 -13.63
N GLU A 111 -1.91 -0.83 -14.77
CA GLU A 111 -1.67 -2.19 -15.26
C GLU A 111 -0.58 -2.24 -16.33
N GLY A 112 -0.06 -3.44 -16.61
CA GLY A 112 0.97 -3.67 -17.61
C GLY A 112 2.37 -3.20 -17.17
N ILE A 113 2.59 -3.08 -15.84
CA ILE A 113 3.86 -2.62 -15.27
C ILE A 113 4.59 -3.80 -14.64
N GLY A 114 5.49 -4.39 -15.40
CA GLY A 114 6.38 -5.45 -14.93
C GLY A 114 7.50 -4.95 -14.03
N TYR A 115 8.43 -5.84 -13.73
CA TYR A 115 9.49 -5.57 -12.75
C TYR A 115 10.39 -4.38 -13.11
N MET A 116 10.74 -4.24 -14.40
CA MET A 116 11.65 -3.17 -14.88
C MET A 116 10.91 -2.00 -15.51
N ASP A 117 9.58 -2.07 -15.61
CA ASP A 117 8.81 -1.04 -16.27
C ASP A 117 8.65 0.19 -15.39
N THR A 118 8.57 1.35 -16.05
CA THR A 118 8.42 2.65 -15.40
C THR A 118 7.05 3.26 -15.67
N ILE A 119 6.64 4.12 -14.76
CA ILE A 119 5.36 4.84 -14.78
C ILE A 119 5.66 6.33 -14.75
N THR A 120 4.95 7.10 -15.56
CA THR A 120 5.00 8.57 -15.55
C THR A 120 3.75 9.15 -14.88
N GLY A 121 3.88 10.42 -14.45
CA GLY A 121 2.77 11.18 -13.85
C GLY A 121 2.64 10.99 -12.34
N LYS A 122 2.38 12.09 -11.64
CA LYS A 122 2.31 12.17 -10.17
C LYS A 122 0.87 11.91 -9.72
N CYS A 123 0.65 10.90 -8.90
CA CYS A 123 -0.65 10.60 -8.29
C CYS A 123 -0.47 9.93 -6.92
N GLY A 124 -1.54 9.88 -6.14
CA GLY A 124 -1.57 9.31 -4.81
C GLY A 124 -1.79 10.34 -3.70
N THR A 125 -1.81 9.88 -2.47
CA THR A 125 -1.97 10.68 -1.25
C THR A 125 -0.60 11.10 -0.72
N LEU A 126 -0.33 12.41 -0.68
CA LEU A 126 0.98 13.01 -0.39
C LEU A 126 1.79 12.31 0.71
N ASN A 127 1.16 12.04 1.85
CA ASN A 127 1.84 11.48 3.03
C ASN A 127 2.34 10.04 2.85
N TYR A 128 1.94 9.36 1.77
CA TYR A 128 2.30 7.98 1.45
C TYR A 128 3.10 7.87 0.14
N MET A 129 3.28 8.99 -0.56
CA MET A 129 4.02 9.03 -1.83
C MET A 129 5.52 8.89 -1.59
N ALA A 130 6.18 8.11 -2.44
CA ALA A 130 7.61 7.90 -2.41
C ALA A 130 8.38 9.12 -2.98
N PRO A 131 9.65 9.35 -2.53
CA PRO A 131 10.41 10.53 -2.94
C PRO A 131 10.59 10.65 -4.46
N GLU A 132 10.82 9.55 -5.16
CA GLU A 132 11.02 9.53 -6.62
C GLU A 132 9.79 10.02 -7.40
N ILE A 133 8.58 10.01 -6.81
CA ILE A 133 7.39 10.60 -7.44
C ILE A 133 7.53 12.13 -7.58
N PHE A 134 8.35 12.75 -6.73
CA PHE A 134 8.58 14.21 -6.75
C PHE A 134 9.83 14.60 -7.54
N THR A 135 10.87 13.76 -7.51
CA THR A 135 12.20 14.08 -8.03
C THR A 135 12.44 13.56 -9.44
N ASP A 136 11.80 12.45 -9.83
CA ASP A 136 12.10 11.75 -11.07
C ASP A 136 11.00 11.94 -12.12
N ASP A 137 11.34 11.77 -13.38
CA ASP A 137 10.38 11.82 -14.50
C ASP A 137 9.52 10.56 -14.55
N SER A 138 10.04 9.46 -14.03
CA SER A 138 9.34 8.17 -13.97
C SER A 138 9.75 7.36 -12.73
N TYR A 139 8.89 6.44 -12.32
CA TYR A 139 9.08 5.59 -11.13
C TYR A 139 8.58 4.17 -11.39
N THR A 140 8.93 3.24 -10.52
CA THR A 140 8.58 1.83 -10.65
C THR A 140 7.52 1.39 -9.63
N ARG A 141 7.18 0.09 -9.61
CA ARG A 141 6.32 -0.51 -8.57
C ARG A 141 6.88 -0.38 -7.14
N ALA A 142 8.13 0.03 -6.98
CA ALA A 142 8.78 0.27 -5.69
C ALA A 142 8.04 1.29 -4.81
N VAL A 143 7.23 2.19 -5.39
CA VAL A 143 6.43 3.17 -4.66
C VAL A 143 5.43 2.53 -3.70
N ASP A 144 4.89 1.34 -4.02
CA ASP A 144 3.95 0.63 -3.14
C ASP A 144 4.65 0.13 -1.86
N TRP A 145 5.93 -0.26 -1.96
CA TRP A 145 6.73 -0.68 -0.79
C TRP A 145 7.07 0.48 0.13
N TRP A 146 7.33 1.66 -0.42
CA TRP A 146 7.46 2.88 0.38
C TRP A 146 6.17 3.17 1.16
N SER A 147 5.02 3.17 0.48
CA SER A 147 3.72 3.39 1.12
C SER A 147 3.46 2.40 2.25
N LEU A 148 3.82 1.12 2.07
CA LEU A 148 3.76 0.10 3.12
C LEU A 148 4.65 0.47 4.31
N GLY A 149 5.87 0.97 4.09
CA GLY A 149 6.78 1.42 5.15
C GLY A 149 6.17 2.54 6.00
N ILE A 150 5.55 3.53 5.36
CA ILE A 150 4.81 4.60 6.04
C ILE A 150 3.66 4.04 6.90
N ILE A 151 2.92 3.06 6.37
CA ILE A 151 1.79 2.44 7.07
C ILE A 151 2.28 1.65 8.29
N ILE A 152 3.34 0.84 8.15
CA ILE A 152 3.92 0.06 9.27
C ILE A 152 4.40 1.00 10.37
N TYR A 153 5.15 2.05 10.02
CA TYR A 153 5.57 3.05 11.00
C TYR A 153 4.37 3.64 11.74
N LYS A 154 3.34 4.04 10.99
CA LYS A 154 2.15 4.65 11.59
C LYS A 154 1.37 3.68 12.47
N MET A 155 1.31 2.40 12.14
CA MET A 155 0.70 1.37 12.99
C MET A 155 1.43 1.23 14.33
N LEU A 156 2.77 1.23 14.32
CA LEU A 156 3.58 1.03 15.54
C LEU A 156 3.67 2.29 16.41
N VAL A 157 3.77 3.48 15.78
CA VAL A 157 4.09 4.74 16.48
C VAL A 157 2.85 5.61 16.69
N GLY A 158 1.73 5.33 16.01
CA GLY A 158 0.49 6.11 16.09
C GLY A 158 0.51 7.43 15.31
N LYS A 159 1.63 7.78 14.67
CA LYS A 159 1.81 9.00 13.85
C LYS A 159 2.65 8.70 12.61
N ALA A 160 2.52 9.52 11.56
CA ALA A 160 3.35 9.38 10.36
C ALA A 160 4.82 9.76 10.65
N PRO A 161 5.81 9.16 9.93
CA PRO A 161 7.24 9.47 10.12
C PRO A 161 7.57 10.90 9.68
N PHE A 162 6.97 11.37 8.59
CA PHE A 162 7.15 12.72 8.08
C PHE A 162 5.89 13.53 8.34
N ARG A 163 6.03 14.76 8.84
CA ARG A 163 4.89 15.62 9.23
C ARG A 163 5.26 17.09 9.05
N ALA A 164 4.54 17.76 8.17
CA ALA A 164 4.61 19.21 7.98
C ALA A 164 3.20 19.79 7.81
N LYS A 165 3.08 21.11 7.96
CA LYS A 165 1.82 21.82 7.70
C LYS A 165 1.68 22.22 6.23
N LEU A 166 2.80 22.60 5.62
CA LEU A 166 2.84 23.01 4.22
C LEU A 166 3.23 21.84 3.33
N LYS A 167 2.69 21.83 2.12
CA LYS A 167 2.94 20.75 1.14
C LYS A 167 4.42 20.69 0.74
N GLU A 168 5.02 21.83 0.53
CA GLU A 168 6.40 21.98 0.12
C GLU A 168 7.36 21.44 1.19
N GLU A 169 7.12 21.81 2.47
CA GLU A 169 7.87 21.28 3.61
C GLU A 169 7.72 19.76 3.74
N MET A 170 6.52 19.23 3.49
CA MET A 170 6.28 17.79 3.52
C MET A 170 7.08 17.06 2.44
N ILE A 171 7.13 17.60 1.22
CA ILE A 171 7.91 17.06 0.11
C ILE A 171 9.40 17.09 0.48
N ASP A 172 9.90 18.20 1.03
CA ASP A 172 11.28 18.33 1.47
C ASP A 172 11.65 17.26 2.52
N LEU A 173 10.79 17.01 3.51
CA LEU A 173 10.98 15.95 4.51
C LEU A 173 11.02 14.56 3.85
N ILE A 174 10.07 14.26 2.96
CA ILE A 174 10.00 12.98 2.26
C ILE A 174 11.25 12.74 1.40
N VAL A 175 11.78 13.77 0.76
CA VAL A 175 12.92 13.64 -0.15
C VAL A 175 14.26 13.63 0.59
N LYS A 176 14.43 14.46 1.63
CA LYS A 176 15.73 14.75 2.22
C LYS A 176 15.97 14.07 3.57
N GLU A 177 14.93 13.96 4.42
CA GLU A 177 15.12 13.54 5.80
C GLU A 177 14.99 12.01 5.99
N ASP A 178 15.85 11.45 6.81
CA ASP A 178 15.75 10.05 7.22
C ASP A 178 14.61 9.86 8.24
N VAL A 179 14.10 8.62 8.31
CA VAL A 179 13.07 8.28 9.30
C VAL A 179 13.67 8.22 10.70
N GLU A 180 13.09 8.98 11.63
CA GLU A 180 13.40 8.92 13.05
C GLU A 180 12.51 7.93 13.77
N PHE A 181 13.06 7.22 14.76
CA PHE A 181 12.33 6.23 15.55
C PHE A 181 12.28 6.66 17.03
N PRO A 182 11.15 6.44 17.70
CA PRO A 182 11.10 6.63 19.15
C PRO A 182 11.96 5.59 19.87
N GLU A 183 12.42 5.95 21.08
CA GLU A 183 13.10 5.01 21.97
C GLU A 183 12.22 3.79 22.27
N GLY A 184 12.85 2.61 22.39
CA GLY A 184 12.16 1.37 22.74
C GLY A 184 11.40 0.69 21.60
N LEU A 185 11.41 1.25 20.38
CA LEU A 185 10.85 0.52 19.24
C LEU A 185 11.72 -0.70 18.90
N ASP A 186 11.07 -1.82 18.60
CA ASP A 186 11.70 -3.08 18.24
C ASP A 186 12.70 -2.93 17.08
N GLU A 187 13.87 -3.58 17.16
CA GLU A 187 14.95 -3.41 16.17
C GLU A 187 14.61 -4.05 14.82
N ASP A 188 13.90 -5.18 14.81
CA ASP A 188 13.47 -5.83 13.55
C ASP A 188 12.41 -4.95 12.84
N ALA A 189 11.55 -4.30 13.62
CA ALA A 189 10.60 -3.31 13.08
C ALA A 189 11.33 -2.09 12.50
N LYS A 190 12.32 -1.53 13.19
CA LYS A 190 13.14 -0.42 12.69
C LYS A 190 13.86 -0.80 11.40
N LEU A 191 14.46 -1.99 11.37
CA LEU A 191 15.18 -2.48 10.20
C LEU A 191 14.25 -2.62 8.99
N LEU A 192 13.07 -3.25 9.17
CA LEU A 192 12.09 -3.37 8.10
C LEU A 192 11.68 -1.99 7.55
N ILE A 193 11.32 -1.06 8.45
CA ILE A 193 10.85 0.28 8.07
C ILE A 193 11.97 1.05 7.33
N ARG A 194 13.22 1.04 7.83
CA ARG A 194 14.35 1.67 7.13
C ARG A 194 14.53 1.15 5.72
N ASN A 195 14.46 -0.18 5.55
CA ASN A 195 14.64 -0.81 4.26
C ASN A 195 13.48 -0.52 3.28
N LEU A 196 12.24 -0.39 3.79
CA LEU A 196 11.09 0.03 2.99
C LEU A 196 11.10 1.54 2.68
N LEU A 197 11.63 2.37 3.60
CA LEU A 197 11.76 3.82 3.44
C LEU A 197 13.15 4.23 2.90
N CYS A 198 13.83 3.34 2.19
CA CYS A 198 15.03 3.67 1.45
C CYS A 198 14.69 4.66 0.32
N LYS A 199 15.40 5.81 0.29
CA LYS A 199 15.14 6.87 -0.68
C LYS A 199 15.43 6.42 -2.11
N GLU A 200 16.51 5.66 -2.30
CA GLU A 200 16.88 5.10 -3.59
C GLU A 200 15.99 3.92 -3.94
N PRO A 201 15.11 4.02 -4.98
CA PRO A 201 14.11 2.99 -5.27
C PRO A 201 14.71 1.61 -5.56
N GLN A 202 15.88 1.55 -6.22
CA GLN A 202 16.57 0.30 -6.57
C GLN A 202 17.11 -0.45 -5.33
N ASN A 203 17.40 0.25 -4.24
CA ASN A 203 17.90 -0.30 -2.99
C ASN A 203 16.78 -0.58 -1.97
N ARG A 204 15.56 -0.13 -2.26
CA ARG A 204 14.39 -0.32 -1.40
C ARG A 204 14.00 -1.78 -1.33
N LEU A 205 13.72 -2.28 -0.11
CA LEU A 205 13.25 -3.65 0.09
C LEU A 205 11.95 -3.90 -0.69
N GLY A 206 11.88 -5.00 -1.43
CA GLY A 206 10.78 -5.32 -2.32
C GLY A 206 10.95 -4.82 -3.77
N SER A 207 11.99 -4.03 -4.07
CA SER A 207 12.28 -3.54 -5.42
C SER A 207 12.91 -4.60 -6.34
N SER A 208 13.40 -5.71 -5.80
CA SER A 208 13.97 -6.79 -6.59
C SER A 208 12.89 -7.53 -7.41
N GLN A 209 13.33 -8.44 -8.29
CA GLN A 209 12.42 -9.31 -9.02
C GLN A 209 11.59 -10.20 -8.06
N GLN A 210 12.16 -10.57 -6.90
CA GLN A 210 11.47 -11.39 -5.90
C GLN A 210 10.40 -10.61 -5.11
N GLY A 211 10.48 -9.27 -5.10
CA GLY A 211 9.44 -8.40 -4.57
C GLY A 211 9.01 -8.75 -3.15
N ALA A 212 7.74 -9.12 -3.01
CA ALA A 212 7.14 -9.48 -1.73
C ALA A 212 7.88 -10.60 -0.97
N THR A 213 8.52 -11.53 -1.68
CA THR A 213 9.27 -12.62 -1.06
C THR A 213 10.44 -12.09 -0.22
N ASP A 214 11.14 -11.06 -0.72
CA ASP A 214 12.22 -10.43 0.04
C ASP A 214 11.69 -9.68 1.27
N VAL A 215 10.55 -9.00 1.13
CA VAL A 215 9.90 -8.34 2.26
C VAL A 215 9.52 -9.34 3.35
N MET A 216 8.89 -10.47 2.98
CA MET A 216 8.46 -11.50 3.93
C MET A 216 9.61 -12.26 4.61
N ARG A 217 10.84 -12.19 4.07
CA ARG A 217 12.04 -12.75 4.72
C ARG A 217 12.54 -11.89 5.88
N SER A 218 12.06 -10.66 6.05
CA SER A 218 12.44 -9.80 7.16
C SER A 218 12.20 -10.51 8.51
N PRO A 219 13.14 -10.40 9.47
CA PRO A 219 12.96 -10.92 10.82
C PRO A 219 11.67 -10.45 11.49
N PHE A 220 11.20 -9.24 11.16
CA PHE A 220 9.93 -8.67 11.65
C PHE A 220 8.72 -9.61 11.46
N PHE A 221 8.69 -10.44 10.41
CA PHE A 221 7.60 -11.39 10.15
C PHE A 221 7.82 -12.77 10.78
N LYS A 222 8.97 -13.01 11.41
CA LYS A 222 9.23 -14.23 12.15
C LYS A 222 8.56 -14.11 13.52
N VAL A 223 7.37 -14.69 13.64
CA VAL A 223 6.72 -14.84 14.94
C VAL A 223 7.51 -15.88 15.73
N GLY A 224 8.10 -15.45 16.87
CA GLY A 224 8.74 -16.37 17.82
C GLY A 224 7.69 -17.22 18.55
#